data_4a9a68bd31ef1c1d94236a2deb1a9670
#
_entry.id   4a9a68bd31ef1c1d94236a2deb1a9670
#
_cell.length_a   1.000
_cell.length_b   1.000
_cell.length_c   1.000
_cell.angle_alpha   90.00
_cell.angle_beta   90.00
_cell.angle_gamma   90.00
#
_symmetry.space_group_name_H-M   'P 1'
#
loop_
_entity.id
_entity.type
_entity.pdbx_description
1 polymer ?
#
loop_
_entity_poly.entity_id
_entity_poly.type
_entity_poly.pdbx_seq_one_letter_code
_entity_poly.pdbx_strand_id
1 'polypeptide(L)'
;MHVFLITQYFPPEIGAAATRWGDYTNILVKQGHRVTVLCEMPNYPLGRYFSGYKRQWVKREYISPNLTVIRSFTWATDRRSIIKKLGNYLIFMLSGLINALKIKNYDILIISSPPLFAGVIGAIIAKIKSIHFFLDIRDLWPESVKSLGEVKSRVLINLGRKLESFIYKSTTGFILTVPGFKQYFKEHYPVQLKKPMVELINGVSDKFIELAQLNDRIPDKKFTVLYSGNIGQAQGLETVIQAANILQKYPINFLFVGNGVKLQSLEEKSNQMELDNISFMPPQRKEDLIQIIKKSSVCLVPLKNEPLFRHAIPSKLFEYMVCGRPVIVSIEGEIETIIKKANSGLIATPEDADSIAKQILYYYNNRNKIDNH
;
A
#
# COMPACT_ATOMS: atom_id res chain seq x y z
N MET A 1 25.53 0.03 11.53
CA MET A 1 24.75 1.15 12.08
C MET A 1 23.54 0.61 12.85
N HIS A 2 23.05 1.38 13.80
CA HIS A 2 21.78 1.11 14.46
C HIS A 2 20.67 1.99 13.91
N VAL A 3 19.72 1.41 13.19
CA VAL A 3 18.56 2.08 12.62
C VAL A 3 17.40 1.99 13.60
N PHE A 4 16.82 3.12 13.97
CA PHE A 4 15.57 3.17 14.71
C PHE A 4 14.44 3.56 13.75
N LEU A 5 13.52 2.64 13.54
CA LEU A 5 12.35 2.81 12.68
C LEU A 5 11.10 3.02 13.52
N ILE A 6 10.33 4.06 13.23
CA ILE A 6 8.98 4.24 13.77
C ILE A 6 7.97 4.13 12.64
N THR A 7 7.10 3.15 12.72
CA THR A 7 6.00 2.93 11.78
C THR A 7 4.77 2.47 12.53
N GLN A 8 3.59 2.90 12.15
CA GLN A 8 2.41 2.41 12.83
C GLN A 8 2.19 0.92 12.54
N TYR A 9 2.30 0.53 11.27
CA TYR A 9 2.02 -0.85 10.81
C TYR A 9 3.32 -1.61 10.56
N PHE A 10 3.40 -2.82 11.12
CA PHE A 10 4.53 -3.74 10.94
C PHE A 10 4.04 -5.19 11.01
N PRO A 11 4.70 -6.16 10.33
CA PRO A 11 4.29 -7.56 10.43
C PRO A 11 4.10 -8.02 11.91
N PRO A 12 3.07 -8.84 12.21
CA PRO A 12 2.26 -9.66 11.29
C PRO A 12 1.04 -8.95 10.67
N GLU A 13 0.88 -7.65 10.83
CA GLU A 13 -0.20 -6.90 10.17
C GLU A 13 -0.07 -7.01 8.65
N ILE A 14 -1.22 -7.00 7.96
CA ILE A 14 -1.30 -7.17 6.50
C ILE A 14 -1.58 -5.82 5.85
N GLY A 15 -0.78 -5.46 4.87
CA GLY A 15 -0.93 -4.23 4.09
C GLY A 15 0.40 -3.67 3.60
N ALA A 16 0.35 -2.79 2.59
CA ALA A 16 1.53 -2.27 1.91
C ALA A 16 2.57 -1.65 2.86
N ALA A 17 2.11 -0.93 3.89
CA ALA A 17 3.00 -0.33 4.89
C ALA A 17 3.77 -1.37 5.72
N ALA A 18 3.07 -2.39 6.21
CA ALA A 18 3.66 -3.45 7.00
C ALA A 18 4.63 -4.30 6.16
N THR A 19 4.23 -4.66 4.93
CA THR A 19 5.07 -5.40 3.99
C THR A 19 6.34 -4.63 3.66
N ARG A 20 6.22 -3.35 3.24
CA ARG A 20 7.36 -2.49 2.90
C ARG A 20 8.42 -2.50 4.00
N TRP A 21 8.04 -2.14 5.21
CA TRP A 21 9.01 -2.02 6.30
C TRP A 21 9.43 -3.37 6.88
N GLY A 22 8.62 -4.40 6.76
CA GLY A 22 9.04 -5.77 7.03
C GLY A 22 10.18 -6.21 6.10
N ASP A 23 10.03 -5.99 4.80
CA ASP A 23 11.02 -6.37 3.80
C ASP A 23 12.31 -5.54 3.92
N TYR A 24 12.22 -4.20 4.02
CA TYR A 24 13.41 -3.36 4.22
C TYR A 24 14.14 -3.63 5.54
N THR A 25 13.41 -3.90 6.61
CA THR A 25 14.03 -4.30 7.88
C THR A 25 14.84 -5.58 7.74
N ASN A 26 14.30 -6.57 7.02
CA ASN A 26 15.03 -7.82 6.76
C ASN A 26 16.28 -7.57 5.89
N ILE A 27 16.20 -6.71 4.89
CA ILE A 27 17.37 -6.35 4.06
C ILE A 27 18.44 -5.66 4.91
N LEU A 28 18.06 -4.68 5.73
CA LEU A 28 18.99 -3.98 6.61
C LEU A 28 19.69 -4.94 7.59
N VAL A 29 18.95 -5.90 8.15
CA VAL A 29 19.51 -6.93 9.05
C VAL A 29 20.46 -7.86 8.30
N LYS A 30 20.11 -8.31 7.09
CA LYS A 30 20.99 -9.11 6.22
C LYS A 30 22.29 -8.38 5.87
N GLN A 31 22.25 -7.05 5.76
CA GLN A 31 23.42 -6.19 5.53
C GLN A 31 24.24 -5.90 6.81
N GLY A 32 23.89 -6.53 7.93
CA GLY A 32 24.63 -6.40 9.19
C GLY A 32 24.24 -5.18 10.03
N HIS A 33 23.16 -4.48 9.70
CA HIS A 33 22.67 -3.36 10.49
C HIS A 33 21.82 -3.86 11.66
N ARG A 34 21.95 -3.20 12.82
CA ARG A 34 21.03 -3.38 13.93
C ARG A 34 19.78 -2.54 13.69
N VAL A 35 18.61 -3.14 13.86
CA VAL A 35 17.33 -2.45 13.65
C VAL A 35 16.46 -2.57 14.89
N THR A 36 15.94 -1.44 15.35
CA THR A 36 14.88 -1.39 16.36
C THR A 36 13.64 -0.79 15.71
N VAL A 37 12.54 -1.53 15.72
CA VAL A 37 11.26 -1.08 15.17
C VAL A 37 10.33 -0.74 16.31
N LEU A 38 9.73 0.45 16.29
CA LEU A 38 8.61 0.84 17.14
C LEU A 38 7.34 0.88 16.30
N CYS A 39 6.35 0.08 16.67
CA CYS A 39 5.08 -0.01 15.94
C CYS A 39 3.90 -0.22 16.91
N GLU A 40 2.69 -0.22 16.36
CA GLU A 40 1.51 -0.48 17.18
C GLU A 40 1.37 -1.98 17.54
N MET A 41 0.56 -2.27 18.57
CA MET A 41 0.12 -3.62 18.85
C MET A 41 -0.74 -4.12 17.68
N PRO A 42 -0.41 -5.28 17.05
CA PRO A 42 -1.04 -5.71 15.81
C PRO A 42 -2.56 -5.84 15.92
N ASN A 43 -3.27 -5.11 15.05
CA ASN A 43 -4.74 -5.08 15.02
C ASN A 43 -5.32 -4.81 13.62
N TYR A 44 -4.54 -4.31 12.68
CA TYR A 44 -4.99 -3.99 11.33
C TYR A 44 -4.85 -5.20 10.38
N PRO A 45 -5.83 -5.50 9.52
CA PRO A 45 -7.09 -4.76 9.27
C PRO A 45 -8.27 -5.20 10.15
N LEU A 46 -8.12 -6.18 11.01
CA LEU A 46 -9.21 -6.88 11.71
C LEU A 46 -9.94 -6.00 12.76
N GLY A 47 -9.33 -4.91 13.23
CA GLY A 47 -9.87 -4.07 14.30
C GLY A 47 -9.86 -4.74 15.67
N ARG A 48 -9.21 -5.88 15.81
CA ARG A 48 -8.97 -6.63 17.05
C ARG A 48 -7.54 -7.11 17.08
N TYR A 49 -6.99 -7.32 18.26
CA TYR A 49 -5.63 -7.83 18.38
C TYR A 49 -5.49 -9.22 17.74
N PHE A 50 -4.38 -9.43 17.07
CA PHE A 50 -4.03 -10.72 16.46
C PHE A 50 -3.81 -11.78 17.55
N SER A 51 -3.90 -13.05 17.17
CA SER A 51 -3.56 -14.16 18.06
C SER A 51 -2.13 -13.99 18.61
N GLY A 52 -1.95 -14.22 19.91
CA GLY A 52 -0.68 -13.98 20.61
C GLY A 52 -0.42 -12.55 21.05
N TYR A 53 -1.36 -11.62 20.77
CA TYR A 53 -1.31 -10.23 21.23
C TYR A 53 -2.53 -9.88 22.07
N LYS A 54 -2.33 -9.02 23.06
CA LYS A 54 -3.39 -8.56 23.97
C LYS A 54 -3.25 -7.07 24.26
N ARG A 55 -4.25 -6.51 24.92
CA ARG A 55 -4.21 -5.14 25.42
C ARG A 55 -3.14 -5.02 26.51
N GLN A 56 -2.01 -4.40 26.15
CA GLN A 56 -0.91 -4.12 27.08
C GLN A 56 -0.14 -2.88 26.63
N TRP A 57 0.56 -2.22 27.56
CA TRP A 57 1.22 -0.96 27.32
C TRP A 57 2.39 -1.08 26.32
N VAL A 58 3.20 -2.11 26.47
CA VAL A 58 4.35 -2.38 25.61
C VAL A 58 4.64 -3.88 25.58
N LYS A 59 5.05 -4.40 24.40
CA LYS A 59 5.61 -5.73 24.22
C LYS A 59 6.91 -5.60 23.44
N ARG A 60 7.98 -6.27 23.90
CA ARG A 60 9.25 -6.34 23.18
C ARG A 60 9.40 -7.73 22.59
N GLU A 61 9.80 -7.79 21.33
CA GLU A 61 10.00 -9.02 20.58
C GLU A 61 11.43 -9.00 20.02
N TYR A 62 12.25 -9.95 20.43
CA TYR A 62 13.60 -10.14 19.92
C TYR A 62 13.54 -11.16 18.79
N ILE A 63 13.39 -10.65 17.56
CA ILE A 63 13.19 -11.50 16.37
C ILE A 63 14.51 -12.17 15.94
N SER A 64 15.61 -11.43 16.05
CA SER A 64 16.97 -11.90 15.80
C SER A 64 17.97 -11.07 16.64
N PRO A 65 19.25 -11.43 16.69
CA PRO A 65 20.28 -10.65 17.38
C PRO A 65 20.33 -9.17 16.93
N ASN A 66 19.98 -8.91 15.67
CA ASN A 66 20.01 -7.58 15.07
C ASN A 66 18.62 -6.96 14.87
N LEU A 67 17.52 -7.61 15.24
CA LEU A 67 16.16 -7.09 15.07
C LEU A 67 15.34 -7.16 16.36
N THR A 68 15.01 -6.01 16.90
CA THR A 68 14.10 -5.86 18.03
C THR A 68 12.86 -5.10 17.59
N VAL A 69 11.67 -5.63 17.89
CA VAL A 69 10.38 -4.97 17.63
C VAL A 69 9.74 -4.59 18.95
N ILE A 70 9.36 -3.33 19.08
CA ILE A 70 8.70 -2.77 20.26
C ILE A 70 7.27 -2.41 19.87
N ARG A 71 6.32 -3.18 20.40
CA ARG A 71 4.90 -2.98 20.19
C ARG A 71 4.37 -2.01 21.25
N SER A 72 3.89 -0.86 20.83
CA SER A 72 3.24 0.12 21.73
C SER A 72 1.73 -0.07 21.78
N PHE A 73 1.14 0.30 22.88
CA PHE A 73 -0.30 0.27 23.04
C PHE A 73 -1.01 1.08 21.96
N THR A 74 -2.09 0.53 21.46
CA THR A 74 -3.04 1.21 20.57
C THR A 74 -4.46 0.78 20.89
N TRP A 75 -5.43 1.59 20.48
CA TRP A 75 -6.82 1.22 20.55
C TRP A 75 -7.21 0.38 19.34
N ALA A 76 -7.28 -0.93 19.50
CA ALA A 76 -7.75 -1.83 18.45
C ALA A 76 -9.22 -1.51 18.12
N THR A 77 -9.50 -1.14 16.86
CA THR A 77 -10.83 -0.73 16.42
C THR A 77 -11.00 -1.00 14.92
N ASP A 78 -12.24 -1.23 14.50
CA ASP A 78 -12.63 -1.49 13.12
C ASP A 78 -12.35 -0.33 12.14
N ARG A 79 -12.01 0.85 12.65
CA ARG A 79 -11.68 2.06 11.87
C ARG A 79 -12.72 2.49 10.83
N ARG A 80 -13.98 2.00 10.96
CA ARG A 80 -15.07 2.38 10.05
C ARG A 80 -15.46 3.85 10.19
N SER A 81 -15.30 4.42 11.38
CA SER A 81 -15.57 5.84 11.63
C SER A 81 -14.26 6.63 11.71
N ILE A 82 -14.28 7.87 11.22
CA ILE A 82 -13.12 8.78 11.27
C ILE A 82 -12.65 9.03 12.72
N ILE A 83 -13.58 9.10 13.67
CA ILE A 83 -13.29 9.31 15.09
C ILE A 83 -12.50 8.11 15.65
N LYS A 84 -12.93 6.88 15.35
CA LYS A 84 -12.22 5.66 15.77
C LYS A 84 -10.83 5.59 15.13
N LYS A 85 -10.72 5.97 13.85
CA LYS A 85 -9.45 6.01 13.11
C LYS A 85 -8.48 7.02 13.72
N LEU A 86 -8.94 8.25 13.97
CA LEU A 86 -8.12 9.29 14.62
C LEU A 86 -7.77 8.94 16.06
N GLY A 87 -8.70 8.37 16.83
CA GLY A 87 -8.45 7.89 18.19
C GLY A 87 -7.36 6.81 18.24
N ASN A 88 -7.41 5.84 17.34
CA ASN A 88 -6.35 4.83 17.21
C ASN A 88 -4.97 5.49 16.94
N TYR A 89 -4.90 6.42 16.00
CA TYR A 89 -3.66 7.12 15.65
C TYR A 89 -3.11 7.96 16.80
N LEU A 90 -3.98 8.70 17.50
CA LEU A 90 -3.59 9.54 18.62
C LEU A 90 -3.08 8.70 19.80
N ILE A 91 -3.75 7.60 20.12
CA ILE A 91 -3.33 6.70 21.21
C ILE A 91 -1.98 6.06 20.87
N PHE A 92 -1.77 5.61 19.62
CA PHE A 92 -0.46 5.12 19.19
C PHE A 92 0.61 6.22 19.27
N MET A 93 0.30 7.44 18.86
CA MET A 93 1.24 8.57 18.96
C MET A 93 1.70 8.79 20.40
N LEU A 94 0.78 8.84 21.35
CA LEU A 94 1.09 9.07 22.76
C LEU A 94 1.90 7.92 23.38
N SER A 95 1.44 6.69 23.21
CA SER A 95 2.12 5.50 23.72
C SER A 95 3.48 5.28 23.04
N GLY A 96 3.53 5.50 21.73
CA GLY A 96 4.72 5.38 20.90
C GLY A 96 5.77 6.42 21.28
N LEU A 97 5.38 7.68 21.52
CA LEU A 97 6.29 8.74 21.98
C LEU A 97 6.95 8.36 23.30
N ILE A 98 6.17 7.92 24.30
CA ILE A 98 6.69 7.51 25.61
C ILE A 98 7.68 6.35 25.48
N ASN A 99 7.39 5.37 24.64
CA ASN A 99 8.27 4.23 24.42
C ASN A 99 9.51 4.61 23.58
N ALA A 100 9.36 5.48 22.58
CA ALA A 100 10.48 5.96 21.76
C ALA A 100 11.50 6.79 22.54
N LEU A 101 11.07 7.59 23.51
CA LEU A 101 11.95 8.36 24.38
C LEU A 101 12.91 7.47 25.19
N LYS A 102 12.52 6.21 25.48
CA LYS A 102 13.35 5.23 26.20
C LYS A 102 14.44 4.58 25.35
N ILE A 103 14.33 4.69 24.00
CA ILE A 103 15.33 4.11 23.09
C ILE A 103 16.51 5.06 22.96
N LYS A 104 17.71 4.55 23.14
CA LYS A 104 18.96 5.29 23.10
C LYS A 104 19.94 4.64 22.10
N ASN A 105 20.98 5.36 21.74
CA ASN A 105 22.14 4.85 20.98
C ASN A 105 21.74 4.26 19.62
N TYR A 106 21.03 5.05 18.80
CA TYR A 106 20.80 4.75 17.38
C TYR A 106 21.44 5.84 16.52
N ASP A 107 21.92 5.43 15.34
CA ASP A 107 22.65 6.30 14.41
C ASP A 107 21.70 7.09 13.50
N ILE A 108 20.56 6.50 13.15
CA ILE A 108 19.58 7.08 12.26
C ILE A 108 18.15 6.78 12.76
N LEU A 109 17.28 7.78 12.66
CA LEU A 109 15.85 7.67 12.91
C LEU A 109 15.08 7.77 11.60
N ILE A 110 14.27 6.77 11.29
CA ILE A 110 13.36 6.75 10.13
C ILE A 110 11.93 6.69 10.63
N ILE A 111 11.07 7.53 10.07
CA ILE A 111 9.65 7.60 10.41
C ILE A 111 8.83 7.33 9.17
N SER A 112 7.92 6.37 9.22
CA SER A 112 7.04 6.07 8.09
C SER A 112 5.67 6.74 8.24
N SER A 113 5.27 7.50 7.24
CA SER A 113 4.01 8.25 7.15
C SER A 113 3.27 7.91 5.84
N PRO A 114 1.94 7.80 5.80
CA PRO A 114 0.98 8.01 6.89
C PRO A 114 0.93 6.85 7.92
N PRO A 115 0.28 7.07 9.07
CA PRO A 115 -0.41 8.31 9.49
C PRO A 115 0.54 9.43 9.90
N LEU A 116 0.11 10.70 9.74
CA LEU A 116 0.90 11.88 10.14
C LEU A 116 1.30 11.87 11.61
N PHE A 117 0.50 11.24 12.46
CA PHE A 117 0.76 11.12 13.90
C PHE A 117 2.09 10.39 14.21
N ALA A 118 2.52 9.45 13.38
CA ALA A 118 3.85 8.86 13.50
C ALA A 118 4.96 9.90 13.25
N GLY A 119 4.76 10.79 12.25
CA GLY A 119 5.67 11.90 11.97
C GLY A 119 5.83 12.88 13.14
N VAL A 120 4.74 13.10 13.92
CA VAL A 120 4.79 13.93 15.14
C VAL A 120 5.72 13.31 16.18
N ILE A 121 5.70 11.99 16.37
CA ILE A 121 6.64 11.31 17.27
C ILE A 121 8.07 11.67 16.87
N GLY A 122 8.40 11.55 15.58
CA GLY A 122 9.72 11.87 15.04
C GLY A 122 10.13 13.33 15.30
N ALA A 123 9.24 14.27 14.98
CA ALA A 123 9.50 15.69 15.16
C ALA A 123 9.76 16.06 16.63
N ILE A 124 9.00 15.47 17.56
CA ILE A 124 9.18 15.70 19.01
C ILE A 124 10.51 15.09 19.49
N ILE A 125 10.80 13.84 19.11
CA ILE A 125 12.04 13.14 19.50
C ILE A 125 13.26 13.87 18.94
N ALA A 126 13.23 14.28 17.67
CA ALA A 126 14.30 15.01 17.04
C ALA A 126 14.62 16.29 17.80
N LYS A 127 13.59 17.04 18.23
CA LYS A 127 13.76 18.26 19.02
C LYS A 127 14.30 17.97 20.42
N ILE A 128 13.78 16.96 21.14
CA ILE A 128 14.19 16.66 22.52
C ILE A 128 15.61 16.10 22.59
N LYS A 129 15.97 15.24 21.63
CA LYS A 129 17.27 14.56 21.62
C LYS A 129 18.30 15.20 20.70
N SER A 130 17.95 16.29 20.01
CA SER A 130 18.82 16.98 19.02
C SER A 130 19.39 16.03 17.97
N ILE A 131 18.53 15.17 17.40
CA ILE A 131 18.90 14.16 16.41
C ILE A 131 18.24 14.41 15.07
N HIS A 132 18.86 13.87 14.03
CA HIS A 132 18.31 13.89 12.68
C HIS A 132 17.32 12.75 12.45
N PHE A 133 16.24 13.02 11.70
CA PHE A 133 15.34 11.96 11.23
C PHE A 133 14.99 12.13 9.77
N PHE A 134 14.70 11.00 9.12
CA PHE A 134 14.22 10.92 7.75
C PHE A 134 12.76 10.48 7.74
N LEU A 135 11.94 11.17 6.94
CA LEU A 135 10.53 10.87 6.80
C LEU A 135 10.30 10.05 5.53
N ASP A 136 9.83 8.81 5.68
CA ASP A 136 9.37 7.97 4.60
C ASP A 136 7.93 8.33 4.26
N ILE A 137 7.72 8.96 3.09
CA ILE A 137 6.42 9.40 2.60
C ILE A 137 5.89 8.34 1.64
N ARG A 138 4.87 7.63 2.09
CA ARG A 138 4.21 6.57 1.30
C ARG A 138 2.97 7.06 0.59
N ASP A 139 2.38 8.15 1.08
CA ASP A 139 1.18 8.77 0.55
C ASP A 139 1.12 10.24 1.01
N LEU A 140 0.53 11.10 0.22
CA LEU A 140 0.44 12.54 0.47
C LEU A 140 -0.82 12.87 1.30
N TRP A 141 -0.69 12.78 2.61
CA TRP A 141 -1.70 13.20 3.57
C TRP A 141 -1.54 14.69 3.94
N PRO A 142 -2.64 15.44 4.06
CA PRO A 142 -4.05 15.03 4.06
C PRO A 142 -4.71 14.99 2.68
N GLU A 143 -4.00 15.27 1.59
CA GLU A 143 -4.62 15.44 0.27
C GLU A 143 -5.27 14.14 -0.25
N SER A 144 -4.66 12.97 -0.04
CA SER A 144 -5.25 11.69 -0.45
C SER A 144 -6.56 11.38 0.28
N VAL A 145 -6.64 11.69 1.56
CA VAL A 145 -7.87 11.50 2.35
C VAL A 145 -8.98 12.44 1.90
N LYS A 146 -8.60 13.67 1.46
CA LYS A 146 -9.52 14.64 0.89
C LYS A 146 -10.04 14.18 -0.48
N SER A 147 -9.16 13.77 -1.40
CA SER A 147 -9.52 13.30 -2.74
C SER A 147 -10.46 12.10 -2.68
N LEU A 148 -10.26 11.19 -1.72
CA LEU A 148 -11.16 10.06 -1.49
C LEU A 148 -12.49 10.42 -0.83
N GLY A 149 -12.69 11.68 -0.41
CA GLY A 149 -13.89 12.10 0.29
C GLY A 149 -14.06 11.50 1.70
N GLU A 150 -13.01 10.87 2.24
CA GLU A 150 -13.05 10.29 3.59
C GLU A 150 -13.21 11.36 4.68
N VAL A 151 -12.66 12.54 4.46
CA VAL A 151 -12.79 13.71 5.34
C VAL A 151 -13.34 14.89 4.58
N LYS A 152 -14.55 15.31 4.91
CA LYS A 152 -15.22 16.47 4.31
C LYS A 152 -14.99 17.77 5.09
N SER A 153 -14.57 17.67 6.34
CA SER A 153 -14.35 18.83 7.23
C SER A 153 -13.11 19.63 6.79
N ARG A 154 -13.34 20.87 6.34
CA ARG A 154 -12.26 21.80 5.99
C ARG A 154 -11.34 22.08 7.18
N VAL A 155 -11.88 22.11 8.40
CA VAL A 155 -11.11 22.32 9.63
C VAL A 155 -10.11 21.18 9.86
N LEU A 156 -10.55 19.93 9.71
CA LEU A 156 -9.68 18.76 9.88
C LEU A 156 -8.59 18.69 8.78
N ILE A 157 -8.94 19.02 7.55
CA ILE A 157 -7.96 19.08 6.44
C ILE A 157 -6.91 20.16 6.72
N ASN A 158 -7.31 21.37 7.13
CA ASN A 158 -6.38 22.44 7.45
C ASN A 158 -5.50 22.12 8.65
N LEU A 159 -6.04 21.43 9.65
CA LEU A 159 -5.25 20.94 10.79
C LEU A 159 -4.22 19.89 10.33
N GLY A 160 -4.64 18.98 9.45
CA GLY A 160 -3.75 17.99 8.81
C GLY A 160 -2.59 18.67 8.06
N ARG A 161 -2.87 19.70 7.25
CA ARG A 161 -1.85 20.48 6.53
C ARG A 161 -0.88 21.20 7.46
N LYS A 162 -1.38 21.78 8.56
CA LYS A 162 -0.51 22.40 9.58
C LYS A 162 0.41 21.35 10.23
N LEU A 163 -0.13 20.18 10.52
CA LEU A 163 0.64 19.07 11.10
C LEU A 163 1.69 18.54 10.10
N GLU A 164 1.31 18.34 8.84
CA GLU A 164 2.21 17.98 7.75
C GLU A 164 3.35 18.99 7.62
N SER A 165 3.02 20.28 7.53
CA SER A 165 4.01 21.36 7.45
C SER A 165 4.98 21.38 8.63
N PHE A 166 4.47 21.15 9.85
CA PHE A 166 5.31 21.05 11.05
C PHE A 166 6.28 19.87 10.95
N ILE A 167 5.82 18.69 10.55
CA ILE A 167 6.64 17.50 10.38
C ILE A 167 7.70 17.73 9.30
N TYR A 168 7.29 18.26 8.14
CA TYR A 168 8.18 18.50 7.00
C TYR A 168 9.27 19.54 7.31
N LYS A 169 8.95 20.55 8.13
CA LYS A 169 9.95 21.51 8.63
C LYS A 169 10.94 20.86 9.58
N SER A 170 10.49 19.91 10.38
CA SER A 170 11.30 19.26 11.43
C SER A 170 12.20 18.13 10.90
N THR A 171 11.86 17.51 9.77
CA THR A 171 12.65 16.41 9.20
C THR A 171 13.97 16.90 8.59
N THR A 172 15.00 16.06 8.62
CA THR A 172 16.30 16.30 7.98
C THR A 172 16.23 16.04 6.48
N GLY A 173 15.49 15.00 6.05
CA GLY A 173 15.33 14.62 4.66
C GLY A 173 14.14 13.69 4.47
N PHE A 174 13.90 13.31 3.23
CA PHE A 174 12.73 12.54 2.83
C PHE A 174 13.12 11.27 2.09
N ILE A 175 12.37 10.21 2.33
CA ILE A 175 12.35 8.99 1.53
C ILE A 175 11.01 9.00 0.79
N LEU A 176 11.03 9.03 -0.53
CA LEU A 176 9.85 9.11 -1.37
C LEU A 176 9.57 7.75 -2.00
N THR A 177 8.35 7.25 -1.86
CA THR A 177 7.94 5.98 -2.49
C THR A 177 7.67 6.12 -3.98
N VAL A 178 7.53 7.36 -4.45
CA VAL A 178 7.22 7.67 -5.86
C VAL A 178 7.98 8.93 -6.27
N PRO A 179 8.65 8.94 -7.44
CA PRO A 179 9.38 10.12 -7.95
C PRO A 179 8.53 11.39 -8.05
N GLY A 180 7.27 11.26 -8.49
CA GLY A 180 6.35 12.39 -8.69
C GLY A 180 5.95 13.12 -7.42
N PHE A 181 6.22 12.58 -6.22
CA PHE A 181 6.03 13.34 -5.00
C PHE A 181 6.91 14.59 -4.96
N LYS A 182 8.04 14.63 -5.69
CA LYS A 182 8.84 15.86 -5.85
C LYS A 182 8.05 17.00 -6.48
N GLN A 183 7.12 16.69 -7.41
CA GLN A 183 6.27 17.71 -8.00
C GLN A 183 5.31 18.32 -6.96
N TYR A 184 4.72 17.47 -6.10
CA TYR A 184 3.92 17.94 -4.98
C TYR A 184 4.70 18.86 -4.04
N PHE A 185 5.97 18.51 -3.73
CA PHE A 185 6.84 19.37 -2.93
C PHE A 185 7.12 20.71 -3.63
N LYS A 186 7.33 20.71 -4.94
CA LYS A 186 7.56 21.93 -5.72
C LYS A 186 6.37 22.89 -5.63
N GLU A 187 5.16 22.37 -5.64
CA GLU A 187 3.92 23.16 -5.62
C GLU A 187 3.55 23.64 -4.22
N HIS A 188 3.73 22.79 -3.19
CA HIS A 188 3.22 23.04 -1.85
C HIS A 188 4.30 23.34 -0.80
N TYR A 189 5.52 22.83 -1.01
CA TYR A 189 6.62 22.90 -0.04
C TYR A 189 7.98 23.20 -0.69
N PRO A 190 8.11 24.30 -1.48
CA PRO A 190 9.33 24.57 -2.26
C PRO A 190 10.60 24.70 -1.40
N VAL A 191 10.49 25.18 -0.16
CA VAL A 191 11.62 25.31 0.77
C VAL A 191 12.17 23.91 1.14
N GLN A 192 11.32 22.91 1.27
CA GLN A 192 11.70 21.55 1.63
C GLN A 192 12.42 20.79 0.52
N LEU A 193 12.32 21.23 -0.73
CA LEU A 193 13.10 20.66 -1.85
C LEU A 193 14.61 20.79 -1.67
N LYS A 194 15.07 21.72 -0.83
CA LYS A 194 16.49 21.89 -0.48
C LYS A 194 17.01 20.79 0.43
N LYS A 195 16.12 20.00 1.05
CA LYS A 195 16.51 18.88 1.93
C LYS A 195 16.85 17.65 1.09
N PRO A 196 17.71 16.75 1.59
CA PRO A 196 17.97 15.48 0.92
C PRO A 196 16.69 14.69 0.65
N MET A 197 16.52 14.19 -0.57
CA MET A 197 15.40 13.34 -0.98
C MET A 197 15.93 12.10 -1.68
N VAL A 198 15.55 10.93 -1.18
CA VAL A 198 15.89 9.64 -1.76
C VAL A 198 14.62 8.97 -2.25
N GLU A 199 14.63 8.47 -3.47
CA GLU A 199 13.55 7.66 -4.02
C GLU A 199 13.76 6.20 -3.63
N LEU A 200 12.78 5.64 -2.92
CA LEU A 200 12.77 4.25 -2.52
C LEU A 200 11.40 3.65 -2.86
N ILE A 201 11.28 3.28 -4.13
CA ILE A 201 10.04 2.75 -4.71
C ILE A 201 9.74 1.38 -4.07
N ASN A 202 8.44 1.07 -3.89
CA ASN A 202 8.04 -0.27 -3.44
C ASN A 202 8.48 -1.31 -4.47
N GLY A 203 8.84 -2.48 -3.97
CA GLY A 203 9.20 -3.63 -4.79
C GLY A 203 8.49 -4.89 -4.30
N VAL A 204 9.04 -6.02 -4.68
CA VAL A 204 8.60 -7.35 -4.25
C VAL A 204 9.71 -7.97 -3.42
N SER A 205 9.37 -8.68 -2.34
CA SER A 205 10.38 -9.32 -1.49
C SER A 205 11.05 -10.50 -2.19
N ASP A 206 12.34 -10.76 -1.84
CA ASP A 206 13.08 -11.92 -2.33
C ASP A 206 12.27 -13.21 -2.16
N LYS A 207 11.64 -13.39 -0.98
CA LYS A 207 10.79 -14.55 -0.71
C LYS A 207 9.62 -14.69 -1.69
N PHE A 208 8.99 -13.57 -2.10
CA PHE A 208 7.92 -13.63 -3.09
C PHE A 208 8.46 -14.03 -4.46
N ILE A 209 9.64 -13.50 -4.84
CA ILE A 209 10.31 -13.84 -6.10
C ILE A 209 10.65 -15.33 -6.12
N GLU A 210 11.29 -15.84 -5.06
CA GLU A 210 11.62 -17.28 -4.92
C GLU A 210 10.36 -18.15 -5.04
N LEU A 211 9.31 -17.83 -4.30
CA LEU A 211 8.04 -18.59 -4.37
C LEU A 211 7.40 -18.51 -5.75
N ALA A 212 7.50 -17.37 -6.42
CA ALA A 212 7.00 -17.22 -7.77
C ALA A 212 7.82 -18.02 -8.79
N GLN A 213 9.13 -18.17 -8.59
CA GLN A 213 10.00 -18.95 -9.48
C GLN A 213 9.85 -20.47 -9.29
N LEU A 214 9.60 -20.93 -8.04
CA LEU A 214 9.43 -22.36 -7.72
C LEU A 214 8.17 -23.00 -8.30
N ASN A 215 7.21 -22.21 -8.74
CA ASN A 215 5.93 -22.70 -9.20
C ASN A 215 5.80 -22.51 -10.72
N ASP A 216 5.76 -23.59 -11.46
CA ASP A 216 5.50 -23.55 -12.90
C ASP A 216 4.12 -22.99 -13.20
N ARG A 217 3.98 -22.38 -14.36
CA ARG A 217 2.70 -21.90 -14.85
C ARG A 217 1.79 -23.10 -15.15
N ILE A 218 0.63 -23.10 -14.54
CA ILE A 218 -0.47 -24.00 -14.94
C ILE A 218 -1.42 -23.18 -15.82
N PRO A 219 -1.45 -23.40 -17.14
CA PRO A 219 -2.36 -22.68 -18.02
C PRO A 219 -3.80 -22.94 -17.59
N ASP A 220 -4.56 -21.89 -17.26
CA ASP A 220 -5.99 -22.04 -17.09
C ASP A 220 -6.64 -22.19 -18.47
N LYS A 221 -7.57 -23.17 -18.61
CA LYS A 221 -8.39 -23.33 -19.81
C LYS A 221 -9.35 -22.15 -20.00
N LYS A 222 -9.70 -21.47 -18.90
CA LYS A 222 -10.60 -20.31 -18.90
C LYS A 222 -9.80 -19.02 -18.98
N PHE A 223 -10.35 -18.01 -19.66
CA PHE A 223 -9.73 -16.67 -19.65
C PHE A 223 -10.17 -15.94 -18.38
N THR A 224 -9.22 -15.74 -17.46
CA THR A 224 -9.48 -15.12 -16.16
C THR A 224 -8.79 -13.76 -16.05
N VAL A 225 -9.56 -12.75 -15.76
CA VAL A 225 -9.11 -11.38 -15.43
C VAL A 225 -9.06 -11.24 -13.90
N LEU A 226 -7.89 -11.03 -13.35
CA LEU A 226 -7.68 -10.96 -11.90
C LEU A 226 -7.54 -9.54 -11.39
N TYR A 227 -8.22 -9.23 -10.32
CA TYR A 227 -7.89 -8.14 -9.41
C TYR A 227 -7.57 -8.72 -8.04
N SER A 228 -6.42 -8.36 -7.42
CA SER A 228 -6.11 -8.73 -6.04
C SER A 228 -5.73 -7.53 -5.18
N GLY A 229 -6.19 -7.51 -3.93
CA GLY A 229 -5.83 -6.51 -2.94
C GLY A 229 -7.00 -5.82 -2.24
N ASN A 230 -6.80 -4.57 -1.81
CA ASN A 230 -7.84 -3.81 -1.12
C ASN A 230 -8.99 -3.46 -2.07
N ILE A 231 -10.22 -3.86 -1.71
CA ILE A 231 -11.47 -3.50 -2.41
C ILE A 231 -12.01 -2.20 -1.79
N GLY A 232 -11.30 -1.11 -2.06
CA GLY A 232 -11.54 0.20 -1.43
C GLY A 232 -12.08 1.24 -2.41
N GLN A 233 -12.21 2.48 -1.94
CA GLN A 233 -12.76 3.58 -2.74
C GLN A 233 -11.81 4.08 -3.84
N ALA A 234 -10.50 4.01 -3.61
CA ALA A 234 -9.49 4.51 -4.53
C ALA A 234 -9.40 3.70 -5.82
N GLN A 235 -9.79 2.43 -5.77
CA GLN A 235 -9.56 1.47 -6.84
C GLN A 235 -10.54 1.60 -8.02
N GLY A 236 -11.66 2.30 -7.87
CA GLY A 236 -12.64 2.50 -8.96
C GLY A 236 -13.19 1.19 -9.55
N LEU A 237 -13.36 0.15 -8.70
CA LEU A 237 -13.73 -1.20 -9.16
C LEU A 237 -15.14 -1.27 -9.74
N GLU A 238 -15.98 -0.28 -9.49
CA GLU A 238 -17.28 -0.12 -10.12
C GLU A 238 -17.18 -0.08 -11.67
N THR A 239 -16.11 0.51 -12.18
CA THR A 239 -15.82 0.54 -13.63
C THR A 239 -15.41 -0.85 -14.15
N VAL A 240 -14.70 -1.64 -13.34
CA VAL A 240 -14.36 -3.03 -13.71
C VAL A 240 -15.61 -3.91 -13.76
N ILE A 241 -16.58 -3.71 -12.85
CA ILE A 241 -17.89 -4.39 -12.92
C ILE A 241 -18.62 -4.04 -14.23
N GLN A 242 -18.59 -2.77 -14.64
CA GLN A 242 -19.18 -2.33 -15.91
C GLN A 242 -18.46 -2.97 -17.12
N ALA A 243 -17.14 -3.06 -17.09
CA ALA A 243 -16.37 -3.74 -18.12
C ALA A 243 -16.72 -5.24 -18.19
N ALA A 244 -16.95 -5.90 -17.05
CA ALA A 244 -17.40 -7.29 -17.00
C ALA A 244 -18.81 -7.47 -17.63
N ASN A 245 -19.72 -6.52 -17.43
CA ASN A 245 -21.02 -6.50 -18.08
C ASN A 245 -20.91 -6.39 -19.60
N ILE A 246 -20.06 -5.49 -20.11
CA ILE A 246 -19.80 -5.35 -21.56
C ILE A 246 -19.28 -6.68 -22.15
N LEU A 247 -18.51 -7.42 -21.35
CA LEU A 247 -17.88 -8.67 -21.79
C LEU A 247 -18.66 -9.95 -21.45
N GLN A 248 -19.88 -9.86 -20.92
CA GLN A 248 -20.69 -10.99 -20.47
C GLN A 248 -20.94 -12.04 -21.59
N LYS A 249 -21.00 -11.57 -22.85
CA LYS A 249 -21.17 -12.46 -24.01
C LYS A 249 -19.92 -13.29 -24.39
N TYR A 250 -18.78 -13.05 -23.74
CA TYR A 250 -17.54 -13.78 -23.98
C TYR A 250 -17.24 -14.71 -22.80
N PRO A 251 -16.57 -15.86 -23.01
CA PRO A 251 -16.16 -16.75 -21.92
C PRO A 251 -14.95 -16.17 -21.15
N ILE A 252 -15.16 -15.01 -20.56
CA ILE A 252 -14.19 -14.24 -19.78
C ILE A 252 -14.69 -14.13 -18.34
N ASN A 253 -13.92 -14.65 -17.38
CA ASN A 253 -14.25 -14.59 -15.97
C ASN A 253 -13.45 -13.49 -15.27
N PHE A 254 -14.09 -12.80 -14.34
CA PHE A 254 -13.47 -11.80 -13.48
C PHE A 254 -13.38 -12.35 -12.07
N LEU A 255 -12.17 -12.36 -11.51
CA LEU A 255 -11.88 -12.81 -10.15
C LEU A 255 -11.37 -11.65 -9.31
N PHE A 256 -12.10 -11.31 -8.26
CA PHE A 256 -11.69 -10.32 -7.27
C PHE A 256 -11.23 -11.05 -6.01
N VAL A 257 -9.96 -10.87 -5.63
CA VAL A 257 -9.37 -11.48 -4.44
C VAL A 257 -9.02 -10.39 -3.44
N GLY A 258 -9.70 -10.35 -2.30
CA GLY A 258 -9.40 -9.35 -1.29
C GLY A 258 -10.55 -9.01 -0.36
N ASN A 259 -10.42 -7.90 0.31
CA ASN A 259 -11.44 -7.34 1.19
C ASN A 259 -11.34 -5.81 1.20
N GLY A 260 -12.40 -5.13 1.62
CA GLY A 260 -12.42 -3.68 1.73
C GLY A 260 -13.82 -3.11 1.86
N VAL A 261 -13.90 -1.81 2.09
CA VAL A 261 -15.17 -1.10 2.37
C VAL A 261 -16.17 -1.13 1.21
N LYS A 262 -15.70 -1.45 0.00
CA LYS A 262 -16.52 -1.51 -1.21
C LYS A 262 -16.98 -2.92 -1.59
N LEU A 263 -16.49 -3.98 -0.91
CA LEU A 263 -16.79 -5.36 -1.28
C LEU A 263 -18.30 -5.60 -1.37
N GLN A 264 -19.02 -5.35 -0.31
CA GLN A 264 -20.47 -5.58 -0.25
C GLN A 264 -21.21 -4.84 -1.38
N SER A 265 -20.90 -3.56 -1.60
CA SER A 265 -21.57 -2.77 -2.65
C SER A 265 -21.24 -3.26 -4.07
N LEU A 266 -20.07 -3.85 -4.30
CA LEU A 266 -19.71 -4.44 -5.59
C LEU A 266 -20.41 -5.79 -5.80
N GLU A 267 -20.54 -6.63 -4.77
CA GLU A 267 -21.32 -7.86 -4.80
C GLU A 267 -22.79 -7.57 -5.09
N GLU A 268 -23.40 -6.62 -4.37
CA GLU A 268 -24.77 -6.17 -4.61
C GLU A 268 -24.96 -5.67 -6.06
N LYS A 269 -24.04 -4.84 -6.57
CA LYS A 269 -24.09 -4.33 -7.94
C LYS A 269 -23.96 -5.44 -8.98
N SER A 270 -23.05 -6.38 -8.77
CA SER A 270 -22.86 -7.54 -9.64
C SER A 270 -24.15 -8.40 -9.74
N ASN A 271 -24.79 -8.64 -8.59
CA ASN A 271 -26.06 -9.38 -8.53
C ASN A 271 -27.21 -8.63 -9.20
N GLN A 272 -27.32 -7.30 -8.98
CA GLN A 272 -28.35 -6.45 -9.62
C GLN A 272 -28.22 -6.43 -11.15
N MET A 273 -27.00 -6.58 -11.66
CA MET A 273 -26.72 -6.63 -13.11
C MET A 273 -26.75 -8.07 -13.66
N GLU A 274 -27.09 -9.06 -12.82
CA GLU A 274 -27.17 -10.49 -13.20
C GLU A 274 -25.88 -11.00 -13.87
N LEU A 275 -24.70 -10.61 -13.31
CA LEU A 275 -23.39 -10.98 -13.84
C LEU A 275 -22.93 -12.32 -13.26
N ASP A 276 -22.97 -13.38 -14.06
CA ASP A 276 -22.50 -14.72 -13.71
C ASP A 276 -20.99 -14.94 -14.00
N ASN A 277 -20.35 -13.98 -14.68
CA ASN A 277 -18.94 -14.00 -15.03
C ASN A 277 -18.05 -13.34 -13.97
N ILE A 278 -18.56 -12.99 -12.79
CA ILE A 278 -17.82 -12.37 -11.68
C ILE A 278 -17.79 -13.29 -10.46
N SER A 279 -16.65 -13.35 -9.81
CA SER A 279 -16.50 -14.05 -8.52
C SER A 279 -15.63 -13.26 -7.55
N PHE A 280 -15.97 -13.35 -6.27
CA PHE A 280 -15.24 -12.73 -5.17
C PHE A 280 -14.65 -13.80 -4.27
N MET A 281 -13.39 -13.59 -3.85
CA MET A 281 -12.64 -14.49 -2.98
C MET A 281 -12.03 -13.69 -1.82
N PRO A 282 -12.05 -14.21 -0.59
CA PRO A 282 -11.43 -13.53 0.55
C PRO A 282 -9.91 -13.40 0.35
N PRO A 283 -9.24 -12.54 1.15
CA PRO A 283 -7.78 -12.42 1.13
C PRO A 283 -7.09 -13.76 1.28
N GLN A 284 -6.09 -14.02 0.43
CA GLN A 284 -5.33 -15.26 0.38
C GLN A 284 -3.96 -15.10 1.03
N ARG A 285 -3.34 -16.21 1.47
CA ARG A 285 -1.92 -16.24 1.83
C ARG A 285 -1.06 -15.97 0.60
N LYS A 286 0.16 -15.48 0.79
CA LYS A 286 1.05 -15.12 -0.34
C LYS A 286 1.29 -16.29 -1.30
N GLU A 287 1.47 -17.48 -0.76
CA GLU A 287 1.70 -18.71 -1.52
C GLU A 287 0.50 -19.04 -2.43
N ASP A 288 -0.71 -18.97 -1.88
CA ASP A 288 -1.95 -19.25 -2.60
C ASP A 288 -2.25 -18.15 -3.64
N LEU A 289 -1.98 -16.88 -3.28
CA LEU A 289 -2.16 -15.74 -4.18
C LEU A 289 -1.25 -15.84 -5.40
N ILE A 290 0.01 -16.26 -5.25
CA ILE A 290 0.93 -16.48 -6.37
C ILE A 290 0.33 -17.50 -7.35
N GLN A 291 -0.26 -18.59 -6.86
CA GLN A 291 -0.89 -19.59 -7.72
C GLN A 291 -2.09 -19.00 -8.49
N ILE A 292 -2.89 -18.18 -7.81
CA ILE A 292 -4.05 -17.51 -8.43
C ILE A 292 -3.58 -16.54 -9.52
N ILE A 293 -2.54 -15.73 -9.22
CA ILE A 293 -1.96 -14.79 -10.20
C ILE A 293 -1.45 -15.56 -11.42
N LYS A 294 -0.68 -16.63 -11.22
CA LYS A 294 -0.09 -17.42 -12.30
C LYS A 294 -1.11 -18.13 -13.18
N LYS A 295 -2.24 -18.55 -12.61
CA LYS A 295 -3.36 -19.14 -13.36
C LYS A 295 -4.17 -18.12 -14.15
N SER A 296 -4.12 -16.84 -13.74
CA SER A 296 -4.89 -15.80 -14.41
C SER A 296 -4.30 -15.45 -15.78
N SER A 297 -5.15 -15.03 -16.70
CA SER A 297 -4.75 -14.64 -18.05
C SER A 297 -4.16 -13.22 -18.04
N VAL A 298 -4.84 -12.29 -17.39
CA VAL A 298 -4.41 -10.89 -17.24
C VAL A 298 -4.76 -10.38 -15.85
N CYS A 299 -4.00 -9.40 -15.36
CA CYS A 299 -4.22 -8.78 -14.06
C CYS A 299 -4.58 -7.31 -14.21
N LEU A 300 -5.45 -6.79 -13.33
CA LEU A 300 -5.90 -5.41 -13.37
C LEU A 300 -5.28 -4.57 -12.25
N VAL A 301 -4.84 -3.37 -12.61
CA VAL A 301 -4.40 -2.34 -11.66
C VAL A 301 -5.17 -1.04 -11.94
N PRO A 302 -6.43 -0.95 -11.49
CA PRO A 302 -7.23 0.25 -11.66
C PRO A 302 -7.11 1.19 -10.47
N LEU A 303 -7.21 2.49 -10.74
CA LEU A 303 -7.49 3.56 -9.76
C LEU A 303 -8.49 4.56 -10.35
N LYS A 304 -9.12 5.33 -9.48
CA LYS A 304 -9.94 6.47 -9.88
C LYS A 304 -9.13 7.53 -10.60
N ASN A 305 -9.78 8.30 -11.46
CA ASN A 305 -9.16 9.41 -12.17
C ASN A 305 -9.00 10.65 -11.27
N GLU A 306 -8.14 10.54 -10.29
CA GLU A 306 -7.80 11.65 -9.39
C GLU A 306 -6.38 12.14 -9.67
N PRO A 307 -6.13 13.45 -9.75
CA PRO A 307 -4.79 14.00 -10.06
C PRO A 307 -3.69 13.44 -9.17
N LEU A 308 -4.00 13.20 -7.90
CA LEU A 308 -3.05 12.64 -6.93
C LEU A 308 -2.62 11.22 -7.29
N PHE A 309 -3.50 10.42 -7.90
CA PHE A 309 -3.21 9.03 -8.25
C PHE A 309 -2.34 8.89 -9.49
N ARG A 310 -2.10 9.95 -10.25
CA ARG A 310 -1.11 9.98 -11.35
C ARG A 310 0.31 9.70 -10.86
N HIS A 311 0.56 9.92 -9.56
CA HIS A 311 1.83 9.59 -8.92
C HIS A 311 1.81 8.24 -8.20
N ALA A 312 0.71 7.48 -8.24
CA ALA A 312 0.62 6.22 -7.53
C ALA A 312 1.26 5.07 -8.33
N ILE A 313 2.05 4.26 -7.63
CA ILE A 313 2.58 2.98 -8.15
C ILE A 313 2.12 1.88 -7.18
N PRO A 314 0.97 1.24 -7.42
CA PRO A 314 0.47 0.17 -6.58
C PRO A 314 1.41 -1.03 -6.56
N SER A 315 1.74 -1.55 -5.38
CA SER A 315 2.70 -2.65 -5.20
C SER A 315 2.29 -3.94 -5.93
N LYS A 316 0.99 -4.18 -6.09
CA LYS A 316 0.45 -5.34 -6.83
C LYS A 316 0.93 -5.41 -8.29
N LEU A 317 1.27 -4.27 -8.89
CA LEU A 317 1.88 -4.22 -10.22
C LEU A 317 3.11 -5.13 -10.28
N PHE A 318 4.02 -4.96 -9.34
CA PHE A 318 5.26 -5.72 -9.31
C PHE A 318 5.03 -7.20 -8.99
N GLU A 319 4.04 -7.52 -8.13
CA GLU A 319 3.65 -8.89 -7.83
C GLU A 319 3.14 -9.62 -9.09
N TYR A 320 2.33 -8.94 -9.90
CA TYR A 320 1.83 -9.48 -11.17
C TYR A 320 2.96 -9.68 -12.19
N MET A 321 3.85 -8.69 -12.31
CA MET A 321 5.00 -8.76 -13.22
C MET A 321 5.95 -9.90 -12.85
N VAL A 322 6.26 -10.08 -11.55
CA VAL A 322 7.10 -11.19 -11.07
C VAL A 322 6.47 -12.56 -11.35
N CYS A 323 5.14 -12.64 -11.32
CA CYS A 323 4.42 -13.86 -11.69
C CYS A 323 4.28 -14.05 -13.22
N GLY A 324 4.89 -13.18 -14.04
CA GLY A 324 4.85 -13.25 -15.49
C GLY A 324 3.44 -13.08 -16.06
N ARG A 325 2.61 -12.20 -15.44
CA ARG A 325 1.28 -11.93 -15.96
C ARG A 325 1.19 -10.54 -16.55
N PRO A 326 0.62 -10.41 -17.76
CA PRO A 326 0.39 -9.11 -18.36
C PRO A 326 -0.59 -8.31 -17.51
N VAL A 327 -0.34 -7.01 -17.41
CA VAL A 327 -1.13 -6.12 -16.59
C VAL A 327 -1.90 -5.13 -17.46
N ILE A 328 -3.19 -4.96 -17.18
CA ILE A 328 -3.96 -3.83 -17.70
C ILE A 328 -4.02 -2.79 -16.59
N VAL A 329 -3.38 -1.65 -16.84
CA VAL A 329 -3.35 -0.52 -15.92
C VAL A 329 -4.37 0.51 -16.36
N SER A 330 -5.27 0.89 -15.44
CA SER A 330 -6.22 1.98 -15.64
C SER A 330 -5.88 3.11 -14.67
N ILE A 331 -4.70 3.71 -14.90
CA ILE A 331 -4.11 4.81 -14.14
C ILE A 331 -3.24 5.60 -15.10
N GLU A 332 -3.40 6.92 -15.15
CA GLU A 332 -2.47 7.80 -15.88
C GLU A 332 -1.22 8.13 -15.06
N GLY A 333 -0.13 8.48 -15.72
CA GLY A 333 1.06 9.04 -15.10
C GLY A 333 2.25 8.08 -14.97
N GLU A 334 2.91 8.06 -13.82
CA GLU A 334 4.21 7.38 -13.65
C GLU A 334 4.18 5.89 -13.95
N ILE A 335 3.11 5.22 -13.62
CA ILE A 335 2.93 3.79 -13.85
C ILE A 335 2.98 3.43 -15.34
N GLU A 336 2.52 4.31 -16.23
CA GLU A 336 2.57 4.09 -17.67
C GLU A 336 4.01 3.92 -18.17
N THR A 337 4.93 4.71 -17.61
CA THR A 337 6.36 4.61 -17.98
C THR A 337 6.93 3.26 -17.59
N ILE A 338 6.52 2.72 -16.45
CA ILE A 338 6.94 1.38 -15.98
C ILE A 338 6.42 0.31 -16.95
N ILE A 339 5.11 0.33 -17.26
CA ILE A 339 4.48 -0.64 -18.16
C ILE A 339 5.13 -0.61 -19.55
N LYS A 340 5.34 0.59 -20.11
CA LYS A 340 5.96 0.76 -21.45
C LYS A 340 7.40 0.27 -21.45
N LYS A 341 8.21 0.64 -20.45
CA LYS A 341 9.62 0.22 -20.36
C LYS A 341 9.79 -1.29 -20.15
N ALA A 342 8.93 -1.88 -19.33
CA ALA A 342 8.98 -3.31 -19.04
C ALA A 342 8.28 -4.17 -20.10
N ASN A 343 7.57 -3.56 -21.05
CA ASN A 343 6.69 -4.26 -22.01
C ASN A 343 5.80 -5.28 -21.32
N SER A 344 5.20 -4.90 -20.16
CA SER A 344 4.53 -5.83 -19.27
C SER A 344 3.01 -5.74 -19.30
N GLY A 345 2.42 -5.04 -20.26
CA GLY A 345 0.98 -4.90 -20.32
C GLY A 345 0.45 -3.76 -21.17
N LEU A 346 -0.82 -3.44 -20.96
CA LEU A 346 -1.56 -2.41 -21.70
C LEU A 346 -2.11 -1.34 -20.75
N ILE A 347 -2.38 -0.17 -21.33
CA ILE A 347 -2.93 0.97 -20.60
C ILE A 347 -4.38 1.18 -21.06
N ALA A 348 -5.30 1.29 -20.11
CA ALA A 348 -6.68 1.68 -20.30
C ALA A 348 -6.92 3.06 -19.69
N THR A 349 -7.85 3.81 -20.23
CA THR A 349 -8.27 5.09 -19.66
C THR A 349 -8.89 4.87 -18.28
N PRO A 350 -8.50 5.66 -17.27
CA PRO A 350 -9.10 5.55 -15.94
C PRO A 350 -10.60 5.82 -15.96
N GLU A 351 -11.35 5.05 -15.16
CA GLU A 351 -12.81 5.14 -15.02
C GLU A 351 -13.59 5.01 -16.35
N ASP A 352 -13.00 4.36 -17.35
CA ASP A 352 -13.60 4.08 -18.67
C ASP A 352 -13.73 2.55 -18.84
N ALA A 353 -14.97 2.05 -18.73
CA ALA A 353 -15.27 0.62 -18.82
C ALA A 353 -15.05 0.06 -20.24
N ASP A 354 -15.34 0.84 -21.28
CA ASP A 354 -15.12 0.43 -22.67
C ASP A 354 -13.64 0.30 -22.98
N SER A 355 -12.82 1.24 -22.47
CA SER A 355 -11.36 1.18 -22.59
C SER A 355 -10.79 -0.06 -21.90
N ILE A 356 -11.24 -0.38 -20.68
CA ILE A 356 -10.82 -1.60 -19.95
C ILE A 356 -11.25 -2.85 -20.73
N ALA A 357 -12.51 -2.92 -21.17
CA ALA A 357 -13.05 -4.03 -21.94
C ALA A 357 -12.28 -4.24 -23.25
N LYS A 358 -11.93 -3.18 -23.97
CA LYS A 358 -11.12 -3.21 -25.19
C LYS A 358 -9.76 -3.86 -24.96
N GLN A 359 -9.04 -3.49 -23.88
CA GLN A 359 -7.72 -4.07 -23.58
C GLN A 359 -7.84 -5.54 -23.16
N ILE A 360 -8.90 -5.92 -22.44
CA ILE A 360 -9.17 -7.32 -22.10
C ILE A 360 -9.43 -8.14 -23.37
N LEU A 361 -10.28 -7.64 -24.29
CA LEU A 361 -10.54 -8.29 -25.57
C LEU A 361 -9.31 -8.42 -26.44
N TYR A 362 -8.39 -7.45 -26.40
CA TYR A 362 -7.13 -7.56 -27.09
C TYR A 362 -6.38 -8.84 -26.66
N TYR A 363 -6.21 -9.08 -25.34
CA TYR A 363 -5.56 -10.30 -24.85
C TYR A 363 -6.40 -11.56 -25.08
N TYR A 364 -7.72 -11.48 -25.00
CA TYR A 364 -8.60 -12.59 -25.29
C TYR A 364 -8.45 -13.11 -26.73
N ASN A 365 -8.38 -12.18 -27.69
CA ASN A 365 -8.23 -12.48 -29.10
C ASN A 365 -6.76 -12.79 -29.50
N ASN A 366 -5.79 -12.38 -28.71
CA ASN A 366 -4.35 -12.53 -28.98
C ASN A 366 -3.67 -13.27 -27.82
N ARG A 367 -4.08 -14.49 -27.50
CA ARG A 367 -3.58 -15.25 -26.34
C ARG A 367 -2.07 -15.48 -26.34
N ASN A 368 -1.44 -15.56 -27.54
CA ASN A 368 -0.01 -15.63 -27.69
C ASN A 368 0.74 -14.40 -27.14
N LYS A 369 0.06 -13.26 -27.01
CA LYS A 369 0.65 -12.04 -26.42
C LYS A 369 0.69 -12.07 -24.88
N ILE A 370 -0.06 -12.97 -24.26
CA ILE A 370 -0.07 -13.13 -22.79
C ILE A 370 1.32 -13.54 -22.28
N ASP A 371 2.05 -14.33 -23.04
CA ASP A 371 3.36 -14.84 -22.66
C ASP A 371 4.52 -13.93 -23.12
N ASN A 372 4.23 -12.91 -23.93
CA ASN A 372 5.19 -11.95 -24.45
C ASN A 372 5.24 -10.64 -23.66
N HIS A 373 4.33 -10.47 -22.70
CA HIS A 373 4.26 -9.35 -21.78
C HIS A 373 4.42 -9.86 -20.34
#